data_4da1969f3c372fa8e4df13728b8ce3d6
#
_entry.id   4da1969f3c372fa8e4df13728b8ce3d6
#
_cell.length_a   1.000
_cell.length_b   1.000
_cell.length_c   1.000
_cell.angle_alpha   90.00
_cell.angle_beta   90.00
_cell.angle_gamma   90.00
#
_symmetry.space_group_name_H-M   'P 1'
#
loop_
_entity.id
_entity.type
_entity.pdbx_description
1 polymer ?
#
loop_
_entity_poly.entity_id
_entity_poly.type
_entity_poly.pdbx_seq_one_letter_code
_entity_poly.pdbx_strand_id
1 'polypeptide(L)'
;MKVEKILNPVDGSDHSINATRYAVELARVFNAKIILLYCHERYPIVLAEPYFQEAVNKINKSAEEQVDPFIEILDKNDISFDVRLLEGPAGNRIADVAQIEKIDLIVMGSRGMSDFAGLLLGSVAHQVLHKSKCPVFIAK
;
A
#
# COMPACT_ATOMS: atom_id res chain seq x y z
N MET A 1 8.75 21.21 7.88
CA MET A 1 8.64 19.95 7.12
C MET A 1 7.62 20.14 6.01
N LYS A 2 7.97 19.73 4.80
CA LYS A 2 7.09 19.82 3.65
C LYS A 2 6.67 18.43 3.22
N VAL A 3 5.36 18.16 3.17
CA VAL A 3 4.82 16.88 2.74
C VAL A 3 4.08 17.08 1.42
N GLU A 4 4.69 16.64 0.34
CA GLU A 4 4.11 16.73 -1.02
C GLU A 4 3.56 15.39 -1.50
N LYS A 5 4.16 14.28 -1.05
CA LYS A 5 3.78 12.94 -1.45
C LYS A 5 3.61 12.04 -0.23
N ILE A 6 2.45 11.43 -0.14
CA ILE A 6 2.11 10.44 0.88
C ILE A 6 2.00 9.07 0.22
N LEU A 7 2.73 8.09 0.72
CA LEU A 7 2.58 6.70 0.31
C LEU A 7 1.57 6.01 1.21
N ASN A 8 0.53 5.45 0.63
CA ASN A 8 -0.51 4.71 1.35
C ASN A 8 -0.53 3.25 0.86
N PRO A 9 0.26 2.38 1.47
CA PRO A 9 0.20 0.95 1.17
C PRO A 9 -1.04 0.33 1.78
N VAL A 10 -1.74 -0.50 1.00
CA VAL A 10 -2.97 -1.16 1.38
C VAL A 10 -2.91 -2.65 1.06
N ASP A 11 -3.66 -3.45 1.78
CA ASP A 11 -3.70 -4.91 1.60
C ASP A 11 -5.12 -5.48 1.58
N GLY A 12 -6.14 -4.62 1.57
CA GLY A 12 -7.55 -5.02 1.59
C GLY A 12 -8.12 -5.22 2.99
N SER A 13 -7.32 -5.11 4.04
CA SER A 13 -7.78 -5.26 5.43
C SER A 13 -8.56 -4.01 5.89
N ASP A 14 -9.33 -4.17 6.98
CA ASP A 14 -10.01 -3.04 7.63
C ASP A 14 -9.00 -2.04 8.19
N HIS A 15 -7.82 -2.52 8.59
CA HIS A 15 -6.73 -1.66 9.04
C HIS A 15 -6.23 -0.75 7.93
N SER A 16 -6.13 -1.25 6.71
CA SER A 16 -5.72 -0.42 5.59
C SER A 16 -6.82 0.54 5.14
N ILE A 17 -8.10 0.18 5.26
CA ILE A 17 -9.22 1.11 5.04
C ILE A 17 -9.10 2.29 6.02
N ASN A 18 -8.91 2.01 7.29
CA ASN A 18 -8.74 3.04 8.32
C ASN A 18 -7.53 3.93 8.03
N ALA A 19 -6.40 3.32 7.67
CA ALA A 19 -5.20 4.06 7.30
C ALA A 19 -5.42 4.99 6.11
N THR A 20 -6.16 4.53 5.09
CA THR A 20 -6.48 5.35 3.92
C THR A 20 -7.31 6.58 4.31
N ARG A 21 -8.22 6.45 5.24
CA ARG A 21 -8.98 7.59 5.75
C ARG A 21 -8.08 8.62 6.43
N TYR A 22 -7.10 8.18 7.21
CA TYR A 22 -6.09 9.09 7.78
C TYR A 22 -5.24 9.73 6.68
N ALA A 23 -4.86 8.97 5.67
CA ALA A 23 -4.08 9.48 4.55
C ALA A 23 -4.83 10.61 3.82
N VAL A 24 -6.16 10.46 3.64
CA VAL A 24 -7.01 11.50 3.05
C VAL A 24 -6.94 12.79 3.87
N GLU A 25 -7.12 12.70 5.18
CA GLU A 25 -7.09 13.88 6.05
C GLU A 25 -5.71 14.55 6.04
N LEU A 26 -4.66 13.76 6.10
CA LEU A 26 -3.29 14.29 6.04
C LEU A 26 -2.99 14.92 4.69
N ALA A 27 -3.45 14.31 3.59
CA ALA A 27 -3.28 14.87 2.25
C ALA A 27 -3.97 16.24 2.13
N ARG A 28 -5.14 16.41 2.72
CA ARG A 28 -5.81 17.70 2.76
C ARG A 28 -5.02 18.74 3.54
N VAL A 29 -4.54 18.38 4.71
CA VAL A 29 -3.78 19.30 5.58
C VAL A 29 -2.51 19.79 4.89
N PHE A 30 -1.79 18.88 4.23
CA PHE A 30 -0.52 19.20 3.59
C PHE A 30 -0.66 19.62 2.11
N ASN A 31 -1.84 19.50 1.53
CA ASN A 31 -2.05 19.63 0.09
C ASN A 31 -1.14 18.67 -0.68
N ALA A 32 -1.11 17.42 -0.24
CA ALA A 32 -0.23 16.38 -0.77
C ALA A 32 -0.97 15.45 -1.72
N LYS A 33 -0.19 14.83 -2.62
CA LYS A 33 -0.66 13.76 -3.49
C LYS A 33 -0.47 12.41 -2.78
N ILE A 34 -1.42 11.50 -2.96
CA ILE A 34 -1.31 10.14 -2.45
C ILE A 34 -0.82 9.19 -3.54
N ILE A 35 0.17 8.37 -3.20
CA ILE A 35 0.55 7.21 -4.00
C ILE A 35 -0.06 6.00 -3.30
N LEU A 36 -1.09 5.43 -3.90
CA LEU A 36 -1.78 4.24 -3.40
C LEU A 36 -1.03 3.00 -3.90
N LEU A 37 -0.54 2.17 -3.00
CA LEU A 37 0.27 1.00 -3.35
C LEU A 37 -0.40 -0.27 -2.85
N TYR A 38 -0.59 -1.21 -3.76
CA TYR A 38 -0.98 -2.58 -3.46
C TYR A 38 0.10 -3.53 -3.97
N CYS A 39 0.62 -4.39 -3.09
CA CYS A 39 1.61 -5.40 -3.45
C CYS A 39 0.91 -6.75 -3.56
N HIS A 40 0.83 -7.28 -4.78
CA HIS A 40 0.25 -8.59 -5.02
C HIS A 40 1.29 -9.70 -4.81
N GLU A 41 0.83 -10.94 -4.78
CA GLU A 41 1.69 -12.10 -4.64
C GLU A 41 2.67 -12.20 -5.81
N ARG A 42 3.76 -12.93 -5.58
CA ARG A 42 4.76 -13.15 -6.62
C ARG A 42 4.19 -13.99 -7.74
N TYR A 43 4.58 -13.67 -8.98
CA TYR A 43 4.21 -14.47 -10.13
C TYR A 43 4.88 -15.85 -10.06
N PRO A 44 4.16 -16.94 -10.37
CA PRO A 44 4.69 -18.29 -10.26
C PRO A 44 5.60 -18.64 -11.45
N ILE A 45 6.82 -18.15 -11.43
CA ILE A 45 7.80 -18.29 -12.52
C ILE A 45 8.15 -19.74 -12.85
N VAL A 46 7.81 -20.69 -11.97
CA VAL A 46 8.05 -22.13 -12.22
C VAL A 46 7.04 -22.75 -13.20
N LEU A 47 5.93 -22.07 -13.46
CA LEU A 47 4.90 -22.56 -14.37
C LEU A 47 5.31 -22.33 -15.81
N ALA A 48 5.04 -23.36 -16.67
CA ALA A 48 5.18 -23.23 -18.12
C ALA A 48 3.95 -22.56 -18.73
N GLU A 49 4.12 -22.03 -19.95
CA GLU A 49 2.98 -21.52 -20.73
C GLU A 49 2.08 -22.70 -21.18
N PRO A 50 0.74 -22.50 -21.28
CA PRO A 50 0.04 -21.21 -21.07
C PRO A 50 -0.32 -20.91 -19.61
N TYR A 51 0.04 -21.77 -18.67
CA TYR A 51 -0.36 -21.69 -17.26
C TYR A 51 0.24 -20.47 -16.56
N PHE A 52 1.46 -20.11 -16.92
CA PHE A 52 2.10 -18.92 -16.37
C PHE A 52 1.29 -17.65 -16.68
N GLN A 53 0.95 -17.44 -17.96
CA GLN A 53 0.18 -16.26 -18.37
C GLN A 53 -1.22 -16.24 -17.76
N GLU A 54 -1.86 -17.39 -17.63
CA GLU A 54 -3.17 -17.49 -16.96
C GLU A 54 -3.06 -17.09 -15.50
N ALA A 55 -2.02 -17.53 -14.80
CA ALA A 55 -1.77 -17.16 -13.41
C ALA A 55 -1.50 -15.66 -13.26
N VAL A 56 -0.68 -15.09 -14.13
CA VAL A 56 -0.39 -13.64 -14.15
C VAL A 56 -1.67 -12.85 -14.33
N ASN A 57 -2.51 -13.21 -15.28
CA ASN A 57 -3.78 -12.53 -15.54
C ASN A 57 -4.71 -12.57 -14.33
N LYS A 58 -4.78 -13.72 -13.66
CA LYS A 58 -5.61 -13.90 -12.47
C LYS A 58 -5.11 -13.04 -11.30
N ILE A 59 -3.81 -13.03 -11.08
CA ILE A 59 -3.19 -12.22 -10.01
C ILE A 59 -3.43 -10.74 -10.27
N ASN A 60 -3.22 -10.28 -11.49
CA ASN A 60 -3.41 -8.88 -11.85
C ASN A 60 -4.87 -8.45 -11.71
N LYS A 61 -5.81 -9.28 -12.14
CA LYS A 61 -7.24 -9.00 -11.99
C LYS A 61 -7.64 -8.92 -10.52
N SER A 62 -7.15 -9.84 -9.71
CA SER A 62 -7.39 -9.83 -8.27
C SER A 62 -6.85 -8.56 -7.62
N ALA A 63 -5.64 -8.13 -8.02
CA ALA A 63 -5.03 -6.91 -7.50
C ALA A 63 -5.88 -5.68 -7.83
N GLU A 64 -6.38 -5.57 -9.06
CA GLU A 64 -7.27 -4.48 -9.45
C GLU A 64 -8.55 -4.47 -8.61
N GLU A 65 -9.15 -5.63 -8.39
CA GLU A 65 -10.35 -5.76 -7.56
C GLU A 65 -10.09 -5.37 -6.10
N GLN A 66 -8.94 -5.75 -5.56
CA GLN A 66 -8.57 -5.43 -4.18
C GLN A 66 -8.33 -3.95 -3.96
N VAL A 67 -7.84 -3.23 -4.95
CA VAL A 67 -7.53 -1.80 -4.82
C VAL A 67 -8.74 -0.90 -5.07
N ASP A 68 -9.76 -1.38 -5.77
CA ASP A 68 -10.93 -0.58 -6.14
C ASP A 68 -11.61 0.13 -4.97
N PRO A 69 -11.87 -0.50 -3.81
CA PRO A 69 -12.49 0.21 -2.69
C PRO A 69 -11.68 1.41 -2.20
N PHE A 70 -10.37 1.33 -2.28
CA PHE A 70 -9.47 2.43 -1.88
C PHE A 70 -9.48 3.55 -2.89
N ILE A 71 -9.50 3.23 -4.18
CA ILE A 71 -9.65 4.21 -5.26
C ILE A 71 -10.96 4.98 -5.07
N GLU A 72 -12.04 4.28 -4.75
CA GLU A 72 -13.34 4.90 -4.50
C GLU A 72 -13.28 5.89 -3.34
N ILE A 73 -12.60 5.56 -2.25
CA ILE A 73 -12.41 6.47 -1.12
C ILE A 73 -11.69 7.75 -1.56
N LEU A 74 -10.61 7.59 -2.33
CA LEU A 74 -9.82 8.74 -2.78
C LEU A 74 -10.60 9.62 -3.76
N ASP A 75 -11.32 9.02 -4.70
CA ASP A 75 -12.16 9.74 -5.66
C ASP A 75 -13.27 10.54 -4.97
N LYS A 76 -13.97 9.93 -4.02
CA LYS A 76 -15.05 10.61 -3.29
C LYS A 76 -14.57 11.80 -2.47
N ASN A 77 -13.29 11.80 -2.10
CA ASN A 77 -12.70 12.85 -1.28
C ASN A 77 -11.92 13.90 -2.09
N ASP A 78 -11.95 13.82 -3.42
CA ASP A 78 -11.27 14.74 -4.32
C ASP A 78 -9.77 14.83 -4.06
N ILE A 79 -9.15 13.70 -3.71
CA ILE A 79 -7.70 13.62 -3.45
C ILE A 79 -6.98 13.31 -4.76
N SER A 80 -5.92 14.06 -5.04
CA SER A 80 -5.01 13.74 -6.14
C SER A 80 -4.22 12.49 -5.78
N PHE A 81 -4.25 11.47 -6.65
CA PHE A 81 -3.55 10.22 -6.39
C PHE A 81 -3.09 9.50 -7.66
N ASP A 82 -2.10 8.66 -7.50
CA ASP A 82 -1.71 7.64 -8.47
C ASP A 82 -1.77 6.27 -7.83
N VAL A 83 -1.95 5.23 -8.63
CA VAL A 83 -2.02 3.84 -8.18
C VAL A 83 -0.79 3.09 -8.63
N ARG A 84 -0.23 2.28 -7.74
CA ARG A 84 0.88 1.35 -8.04
C ARG A 84 0.45 -0.05 -7.63
N LEU A 85 0.46 -0.98 -8.59
CA LEU A 85 0.24 -2.41 -8.35
C LEU A 85 1.58 -3.11 -8.62
N LEU A 86 2.23 -3.59 -7.58
CA LEU A 86 3.57 -4.15 -7.69
C LEU A 86 3.62 -5.56 -7.13
N GLU A 87 4.56 -6.35 -7.63
CA GLU A 87 4.86 -7.67 -7.09
C GLU A 87 5.54 -7.53 -5.73
N GLY A 88 5.07 -8.31 -4.73
CA GLY A 88 5.66 -8.31 -3.39
C GLY A 88 7.07 -8.88 -3.31
N PRO A 89 7.63 -9.03 -2.13
CA PRO A 89 6.99 -8.87 -0.81
C PRO A 89 6.76 -7.41 -0.41
N ALA A 90 5.67 -7.15 0.28
CA ALA A 90 5.17 -5.81 0.57
C ALA A 90 6.17 -4.94 1.33
N GLY A 91 6.76 -5.47 2.40
CA GLY A 91 7.69 -4.67 3.23
C GLY A 91 8.85 -4.12 2.44
N ASN A 92 9.43 -4.91 1.54
CA ASN A 92 10.51 -4.48 0.66
C ASN A 92 10.04 -3.45 -0.36
N ARG A 93 8.88 -3.70 -1.01
CA ARG A 93 8.36 -2.81 -2.05
C ARG A 93 7.97 -1.44 -1.51
N ILE A 94 7.37 -1.40 -0.33
CA ILE A 94 7.00 -0.13 0.32
C ILE A 94 8.26 0.72 0.55
N ALA A 95 9.30 0.13 1.10
CA ALA A 95 10.56 0.84 1.33
C ALA A 95 11.21 1.30 0.00
N ASP A 96 11.20 0.46 -1.03
CA ASP A 96 11.73 0.79 -2.35
C ASP A 96 10.99 1.96 -2.98
N VAL A 97 9.65 1.91 -2.99
CA VAL A 97 8.82 2.98 -3.56
C VAL A 97 9.03 4.29 -2.80
N ALA A 98 9.11 4.22 -1.48
CA ALA A 98 9.34 5.40 -0.66
C ALA A 98 10.66 6.11 -1.04
N GLN A 99 11.69 5.35 -1.31
CA GLN A 99 12.98 5.88 -1.72
C GLN A 99 12.96 6.39 -3.17
N ILE A 100 12.50 5.56 -4.09
CA ILE A 100 12.54 5.84 -5.54
C ILE A 100 11.65 7.03 -5.89
N GLU A 101 10.44 7.08 -5.35
CA GLU A 101 9.49 8.15 -5.64
C GLU A 101 9.59 9.34 -4.69
N LYS A 102 10.57 9.34 -3.80
CA LYS A 102 10.84 10.44 -2.86
C LYS A 102 9.61 10.79 -2.02
N ILE A 103 9.07 9.76 -1.37
CA ILE A 103 7.92 9.90 -0.49
C ILE A 103 8.30 10.66 0.79
N ASP A 104 7.44 11.57 1.20
CA ASP A 104 7.66 12.39 2.39
C ASP A 104 7.07 11.79 3.65
N LEU A 105 6.02 10.99 3.51
CA LEU A 105 5.32 10.35 4.63
C LEU A 105 4.66 9.06 4.16
N ILE A 106 4.84 7.99 4.93
CA ILE A 106 4.12 6.74 4.73
C ILE A 106 2.95 6.70 5.73
N VAL A 107 1.75 6.35 5.26
CA VAL A 107 0.57 6.17 6.13
C VAL A 107 0.05 4.76 5.90
N MET A 108 0.11 3.92 6.92
CA MET A 108 -0.28 2.52 6.82
C MET A 108 -0.93 2.00 8.09
N GLY A 109 -1.63 0.88 7.97
CA GLY A 109 -2.24 0.22 9.12
C GLY A 109 -1.20 -0.46 10.01
N SER A 110 -1.53 -0.59 11.28
CA SER A 110 -0.64 -1.26 12.26
C SER A 110 -0.56 -2.77 12.01
N ARG A 111 -1.58 -3.35 11.35
CA ARG A 111 -1.68 -4.80 11.05
C ARG A 111 -2.22 -4.99 9.64
N GLY A 112 -2.04 -6.19 9.10
CA GLY A 112 -2.54 -6.56 7.78
C GLY A 112 -3.47 -7.76 7.82
N MET A 113 -3.83 -8.28 6.65
CA MET A 113 -4.78 -9.41 6.46
C MET A 113 -4.34 -10.67 7.17
N SER A 114 -3.04 -10.99 7.16
CA SER A 114 -2.51 -12.24 7.72
C SER A 114 -2.10 -12.12 9.19
N ASP A 115 -2.19 -10.94 9.79
CA ASP A 115 -1.79 -10.73 11.17
C ASP A 115 -2.92 -11.10 12.12
N PHE A 116 -2.58 -11.71 13.25
CA PHE A 116 -3.59 -12.05 14.24
C PHE A 116 -3.85 -10.89 15.21
N ALA A 117 -5.06 -10.93 15.82
CA ALA A 117 -5.60 -9.81 16.59
C ALA A 117 -4.75 -9.39 17.81
N GLY A 118 -3.91 -10.30 18.32
CA GLY A 118 -3.07 -10.01 19.50
C GLY A 118 -1.82 -9.19 19.20
N LEU A 119 -1.48 -8.97 17.91
CA LEU A 119 -0.30 -8.21 17.56
C LEU A 119 -0.54 -6.71 17.74
N LEU A 120 0.41 -6.04 18.38
CA LEU A 120 0.41 -4.57 18.44
C LEU A 120 0.83 -3.98 17.10
N LEU A 121 1.81 -4.61 16.44
CA LEU A 121 2.36 -4.17 15.17
C LEU A 121 2.54 -5.37 14.24
N GLY A 122 2.02 -5.28 13.01
CA GLY A 122 2.13 -6.34 12.03
C GLY A 122 3.52 -6.47 11.43
N SER A 123 3.76 -7.58 10.74
CA SER A 123 5.07 -7.88 10.15
C SER A 123 5.49 -6.88 9.07
N VAL A 124 4.55 -6.46 8.21
CA VAL A 124 4.85 -5.50 7.14
C VAL A 124 5.17 -4.13 7.72
N ALA A 125 4.36 -3.64 8.67
CA ALA A 125 4.61 -2.37 9.34
C ALA A 125 5.96 -2.38 10.06
N HIS A 126 6.30 -3.48 10.72
CA HIS A 126 7.59 -3.65 11.39
C HIS A 126 8.75 -3.55 10.39
N GLN A 127 8.65 -4.24 9.25
CA GLN A 127 9.67 -4.18 8.21
C GLN A 127 9.84 -2.78 7.63
N VAL A 128 8.73 -2.08 7.38
CA VAL A 128 8.75 -0.70 6.86
C VAL A 128 9.45 0.24 7.83
N LEU A 129 9.15 0.13 9.12
CA LEU A 129 9.81 0.94 10.14
C LEU A 129 11.31 0.71 10.20
N HIS A 130 11.75 -0.54 9.96
CA HIS A 130 13.17 -0.86 9.93
C HIS A 130 13.88 -0.40 8.66
N LYS A 131 13.24 -0.56 7.50
CA LYS A 131 13.89 -0.38 6.20
C LYS A 131 13.77 1.02 5.64
N SER A 132 12.67 1.71 5.93
CA SER A 132 12.41 3.03 5.37
C SER A 132 13.07 4.11 6.22
N LYS A 133 13.64 5.11 5.56
CA LYS A 133 14.14 6.34 6.21
C LYS A 133 13.06 7.41 6.28
N CYS A 134 11.95 7.18 5.61
CA CYS A 134 10.83 8.09 5.55
C CYS A 134 10.01 8.01 6.84
N PRO A 135 9.46 9.12 7.35
CA PRO A 135 8.52 9.09 8.47
C PRO A 135 7.33 8.20 8.18
N VAL A 136 6.85 7.48 9.20
CA VAL A 136 5.73 6.54 9.07
C VAL A 136 4.66 6.87 10.09
N PHE A 137 3.45 7.08 9.60
CA PHE A 137 2.26 7.21 10.43
C PHE A 137 1.57 5.85 10.47
N ILE A 138 1.44 5.29 11.66
CA ILE A 138 0.79 3.99 11.88
C ILE A 138 -0.62 4.22 12.41
N ALA A 139 -1.63 3.77 11.65
CA ALA A 139 -3.03 3.83 12.06
C ALA A 139 -3.43 2.52 12.76
N LYS A 140 -3.95 2.64 13.96
CA LYS A 140 -4.47 1.51 14.71
C LYS A 140 -5.91 1.20 14.36
#